data_4b2e2ec9f906f05b9c8cd42603442377
#
_entry.id   4b2e2ec9f906f05b9c8cd42603442377
#
_cell.length_a   1.000
_cell.length_b   1.000
_cell.length_c   1.000
_cell.angle_alpha   90.00
_cell.angle_beta   90.00
_cell.angle_gamma   90.00
#
_symmetry.space_group_name_H-M   'P 1'
#
loop_
_entity.id
_entity.type
_entity.pdbx_description
1 polymer ?
#
loop_
_entity_poly.entity_id
_entity_poly.type
_entity_poly.pdbx_seq_one_letter_code
_entity_poly.pdbx_strand_id
1 'polypeptide(L)'
;MKTQVAIIGAGPSGLLLGRLLELQGIDNIIIEAKSPDYVLSRIRAGVLEQGTQNLLREAQAGERMDREGQVHEGFALSFLGRVERIDLKALTGGKTVMVYGQTEVTKDLMAARAASGSVSI
;
A
#
# COMPACT_ATOMS: atom_id res chain seq x y z
N MET A 1 17.52 22.81 -4.69
CA MET A 1 16.86 21.59 -5.24
C MET A 1 15.56 22.02 -5.89
N LYS A 2 15.28 21.56 -7.11
CA LYS A 2 14.00 21.81 -7.79
C LYS A 2 13.29 20.48 -8.01
N THR A 3 11.99 20.47 -7.85
CA THR A 3 11.14 19.32 -8.15
C THR A 3 9.77 19.81 -8.64
N GLN A 4 9.05 18.99 -9.39
CA GLN A 4 7.69 19.30 -9.81
C GLN A 4 6.68 19.12 -8.69
N VAL A 5 6.89 18.10 -7.85
CA VAL A 5 6.00 17.76 -6.73
C VAL A 5 6.81 17.51 -5.45
N ALA A 6 6.41 18.13 -4.35
CA ALA A 6 6.90 17.83 -3.01
C ALA A 6 5.81 17.09 -2.24
N ILE A 7 6.13 15.91 -1.73
CA ILE A 7 5.22 15.07 -0.95
C ILE A 7 5.66 15.12 0.51
N ILE A 8 4.76 15.47 1.40
CA ILE A 8 5.03 15.52 2.83
C ILE A 8 4.53 14.22 3.49
N GLY A 9 5.48 13.44 3.97
CA GLY A 9 5.25 12.16 4.63
C GLY A 9 5.60 10.95 3.76
N ALA A 10 6.42 10.04 4.33
CA ALA A 10 6.80 8.77 3.71
C ALA A 10 6.00 7.58 4.25
N GLY A 11 4.76 7.79 4.62
CA GLY A 11 3.83 6.70 4.86
C GLY A 11 3.41 5.99 3.55
N PRO A 12 2.61 4.93 3.62
CA PRO A 12 2.20 4.18 2.43
C PRO A 12 1.61 5.05 1.32
N SER A 13 0.79 6.03 1.68
CA SER A 13 0.14 6.93 0.71
C SER A 13 1.15 7.82 -0.02
N GLY A 14 2.07 8.45 0.73
CA GLY A 14 3.10 9.32 0.14
C GLY A 14 4.09 8.55 -0.73
N LEU A 15 4.51 7.38 -0.27
CA LEU A 15 5.39 6.49 -1.04
C LEU A 15 4.72 5.98 -2.31
N LEU A 16 3.46 5.57 -2.24
CA LEU A 16 2.70 5.12 -3.41
C LEU A 16 2.50 6.26 -4.42
N LEU A 17 2.09 7.44 -3.96
CA LEU A 17 1.95 8.61 -4.82
C LEU A 17 3.28 8.94 -5.50
N GLY A 18 4.37 9.02 -4.75
CA GLY A 18 5.70 9.29 -5.30
C GLY A 18 6.12 8.28 -6.36
N ARG A 19 5.83 7.01 -6.13
CA ARG A 19 6.13 5.95 -7.10
C ARG A 19 5.30 6.07 -8.38
N LEU A 20 4.00 6.34 -8.26
CA LEU A 20 3.12 6.51 -9.42
C LEU A 20 3.52 7.74 -10.26
N LEU A 21 3.86 8.86 -9.61
CA LEU A 21 4.36 10.06 -10.30
C LEU A 21 5.68 9.78 -11.04
N GLU A 22 6.60 9.08 -10.38
CA GLU A 22 7.87 8.69 -10.98
C GLU A 22 7.69 7.87 -12.25
N LEU A 23 6.80 6.89 -12.25
CA LEU A 23 6.50 6.07 -13.42
C LEU A 23 5.86 6.87 -14.57
N GLN A 24 5.30 8.04 -14.28
CA GLN A 24 4.80 8.98 -15.28
C GLN A 24 5.84 10.04 -15.69
N GLY A 25 7.08 9.90 -15.23
CA GLY A 25 8.15 10.85 -15.53
C GLY A 25 8.00 12.21 -14.83
N ILE A 26 7.25 12.26 -13.73
CA ILE A 26 7.04 13.48 -12.94
C ILE A 26 8.02 13.48 -11.76
N ASP A 27 8.93 14.45 -11.75
CA ASP A 27 9.90 14.60 -10.69
C ASP A 27 9.22 14.88 -9.35
N ASN A 28 9.58 14.11 -8.34
CA ASN A 28 9.03 14.29 -7.02
C ASN A 28 10.06 14.00 -5.92
N ILE A 29 9.88 14.68 -4.79
CA ILE A 29 10.67 14.49 -3.58
C ILE A 29 9.71 14.18 -2.45
N ILE A 30 10.04 13.17 -1.64
CA ILE A 30 9.31 12.86 -0.41
C ILE A 30 10.11 13.41 0.76
N ILE A 31 9.43 14.18 1.63
CA ILE A 31 10.00 14.77 2.84
C ILE A 31 9.34 14.10 4.04
N GLU A 32 10.17 13.46 4.88
CA GLU A 32 9.71 12.75 6.08
C GLU A 32 10.46 13.22 7.33
N ALA A 33 9.73 13.51 8.39
CA ALA A 33 10.31 13.98 9.65
C ALA A 33 10.94 12.87 10.50
N LYS A 34 10.70 11.62 10.17
CA LYS A 34 11.13 10.46 10.94
C LYS A 34 12.04 9.54 10.13
N SER A 35 12.81 8.70 10.83
CA SER A 35 13.65 7.72 10.17
C SER A 35 12.83 6.64 9.44
N PRO A 36 13.41 5.98 8.42
CA PRO A 36 12.76 4.85 7.77
C PRO A 36 12.34 3.75 8.74
N ASP A 37 13.16 3.43 9.73
CA ASP A 37 12.83 2.43 10.75
C ASP A 37 11.62 2.82 11.58
N TYR A 38 11.50 4.10 11.93
CA TYR A 38 10.32 4.61 12.63
C TYR A 38 9.07 4.44 11.76
N VAL A 39 9.12 4.82 10.49
CA VAL A 39 7.99 4.69 9.56
C VAL A 39 7.56 3.22 9.45
N LEU A 40 8.51 2.30 9.30
CA LEU A 40 8.25 0.86 9.24
C LEU A 40 7.66 0.29 10.54
N SER A 41 8.02 0.85 11.69
CA SER A 41 7.52 0.39 13.00
C SER A 41 6.07 0.78 13.27
N ARG A 42 5.48 1.67 12.47
CA ARG A 42 4.11 2.16 12.65
C ARG A 42 3.09 1.21 12.03
N ILE A 43 2.88 0.07 12.66
CA ILE A 43 1.91 -0.94 12.24
C ILE A 43 0.49 -0.43 12.54
N ARG A 44 -0.39 -0.42 11.51
CA ARG A 44 -1.77 0.05 11.68
C ARG A 44 -2.80 -0.92 11.10
N ALA A 45 -2.59 -1.41 9.91
CA ALA A 45 -3.55 -2.20 9.16
C ALA A 45 -2.86 -3.33 8.38
N GLY A 46 -3.64 -4.24 7.85
CA GLY A 46 -3.12 -5.39 7.12
C GLY A 46 -4.12 -5.95 6.12
N VAL A 47 -5.18 -5.20 5.80
CA VAL A 47 -6.19 -5.61 4.82
C VAL A 47 -6.24 -4.58 3.71
N LEU A 48 -5.98 -5.02 2.48
CA LEU A 48 -5.96 -4.17 1.29
C LEU A 48 -7.20 -4.44 0.45
N GLU A 49 -7.92 -3.37 0.14
CA GLU A 49 -9.02 -3.41 -0.80
C GLU A 49 -8.53 -3.58 -2.24
N GLN A 50 -9.40 -4.02 -3.13
CA GLN A 50 -9.07 -4.28 -4.53
C GLN A 50 -8.44 -3.07 -5.24
N GLY A 51 -8.93 -1.87 -4.97
CA GLY A 51 -8.37 -0.64 -5.54
C GLY A 51 -6.91 -0.42 -5.14
N THR A 52 -6.58 -0.62 -3.87
CA THR A 52 -5.20 -0.51 -3.36
C THR A 52 -4.30 -1.58 -3.96
N GLN A 53 -4.76 -2.82 -4.05
CA GLN A 53 -4.01 -3.90 -4.70
C GLN A 53 -3.67 -3.54 -6.14
N ASN A 54 -4.63 -3.02 -6.89
CA ASN A 54 -4.44 -2.63 -8.29
C ASN A 54 -3.44 -1.48 -8.43
N LEU A 55 -3.50 -0.47 -7.56
CA LEU A 55 -2.53 0.63 -7.54
C LEU A 55 -1.11 0.16 -7.20
N LEU A 56 -0.95 -0.79 -6.29
CA LEU A 56 0.37 -1.37 -5.97
C LEU A 56 0.95 -2.13 -7.17
N ARG A 57 0.13 -2.84 -7.92
CA ARG A 57 0.54 -3.50 -9.17
C ARG A 57 0.93 -2.48 -10.24
N GLU A 58 0.13 -1.44 -10.42
CA GLU A 58 0.42 -0.32 -11.32
C GLU A 58 1.74 0.38 -10.95
N ALA A 59 1.98 0.56 -9.65
CA ALA A 59 3.23 1.11 -9.11
C ALA A 59 4.44 0.16 -9.25
N GLN A 60 4.25 -1.04 -9.78
CA GLN A 60 5.28 -2.07 -9.86
C GLN A 60 5.90 -2.41 -8.49
N ALA A 61 5.06 -2.42 -7.46
CA ALA A 61 5.42 -2.72 -6.07
C ALA A 61 4.48 -3.78 -5.45
N GLY A 62 3.73 -4.51 -6.26
CA GLY A 62 2.75 -5.49 -5.82
C GLY A 62 3.18 -6.96 -5.98
N GLU A 63 4.37 -7.24 -6.50
CA GLU A 63 4.81 -8.62 -6.78
C GLU A 63 4.85 -9.49 -5.52
N ARG A 64 5.47 -9.00 -4.45
CA ARG A 64 5.55 -9.73 -3.18
C ARG A 64 4.19 -9.86 -2.50
N MET A 65 3.34 -8.85 -2.60
CA MET A 65 1.94 -8.91 -2.15
C MET A 65 1.19 -10.05 -2.88
N ASP A 66 1.33 -10.16 -4.18
CA ASP A 66 0.65 -11.20 -4.97
C ASP A 66 1.18 -12.60 -4.66
N ARG A 67 2.45 -12.73 -4.29
CA ARG A 67 3.08 -14.01 -3.94
C ARG A 67 2.82 -14.45 -2.51
N GLU A 68 2.84 -13.52 -1.55
CA GLU A 68 2.83 -13.80 -0.12
C GLU A 68 1.53 -13.41 0.58
N GLY A 69 0.75 -12.49 0.01
CA GLY A 69 -0.52 -12.06 0.56
C GLY A 69 -1.58 -13.15 0.53
N GLN A 70 -2.58 -13.01 1.40
CA GLN A 70 -3.68 -13.96 1.50
C GLN A 70 -4.98 -13.31 1.01
N VAL A 71 -5.54 -13.85 -0.05
CA VAL A 71 -6.82 -13.40 -0.61
C VAL A 71 -7.96 -13.89 0.26
N HIS A 72 -8.85 -12.97 0.64
CA HIS A 72 -10.10 -13.27 1.34
C HIS A 72 -11.29 -12.80 0.52
N GLU A 73 -12.28 -13.65 0.38
CA GLU A 73 -13.50 -13.37 -0.40
C GLU A 73 -14.60 -12.70 0.44
N GLY A 74 -14.40 -12.60 1.74
CA GLY A 74 -15.35 -12.00 2.68
C GLY A 74 -14.85 -12.05 4.11
N PHE A 75 -15.74 -11.76 5.03
CA PHE A 75 -15.48 -11.80 6.47
C PHE A 75 -16.76 -12.16 7.24
N ALA A 76 -16.59 -12.53 8.50
CA ALA A 76 -17.70 -12.82 9.39
C ALA A 76 -17.86 -11.73 10.45
N LEU A 77 -19.11 -11.33 10.70
CA LEU A 77 -19.49 -10.48 11.83
C LEU A 77 -20.00 -11.37 12.95
N SER A 78 -19.48 -11.18 14.16
CA SER A 78 -19.94 -11.89 15.36
C SER A 78 -20.56 -10.87 16.33
N PHE A 79 -21.84 -10.99 16.60
CA PHE A 79 -22.57 -10.09 17.49
C PHE A 79 -23.83 -10.76 18.05
N LEU A 80 -24.20 -10.41 19.27
CA LEU A 80 -25.41 -10.93 19.94
C LEU A 80 -25.58 -12.45 19.86
N GLY A 81 -24.49 -13.22 20.01
CA GLY A 81 -24.51 -14.68 19.92
C GLY A 81 -24.73 -15.22 18.50
N ARG A 82 -24.63 -14.39 17.48
CA ARG A 82 -24.79 -14.74 16.07
C ARG A 82 -23.52 -14.52 15.30
N VAL A 83 -23.33 -15.28 14.23
CA VAL A 83 -22.24 -15.09 13.26
C VAL A 83 -22.88 -14.95 11.88
N GLU A 84 -22.64 -13.79 11.25
CA GLU A 84 -23.12 -13.49 9.91
C GLU A 84 -21.93 -13.32 8.96
N ARG A 85 -21.90 -14.10 7.89
CA ARG A 85 -20.88 -13.97 6.87
C ARG A 85 -21.27 -12.92 5.82
N ILE A 86 -20.35 -12.03 5.54
CA ILE A 86 -20.45 -11.06 4.44
C ILE A 86 -19.59 -11.57 3.28
N ASP A 87 -20.24 -11.97 2.20
CA ASP A 87 -19.56 -12.42 0.97
C ASP A 87 -19.26 -11.21 0.08
N LEU A 88 -18.09 -10.61 0.27
CA LEU A 88 -17.66 -9.43 -0.48
C LEU A 88 -17.57 -9.73 -1.98
N LYS A 89 -17.05 -10.89 -2.35
CA LYS A 89 -16.88 -11.27 -3.76
C LYS A 89 -18.22 -11.34 -4.49
N ALA A 90 -19.22 -11.98 -3.90
CA ALA A 90 -20.55 -12.05 -4.47
C ALA A 90 -21.24 -10.68 -4.52
N LEU A 91 -21.16 -9.90 -3.44
CA LEU A 91 -21.84 -8.60 -3.32
C LEU A 91 -21.21 -7.50 -4.17
N THR A 92 -19.94 -7.64 -4.57
CA THR A 92 -19.20 -6.60 -5.31
C THR A 92 -18.92 -6.95 -6.77
N GLY A 93 -19.49 -8.04 -7.27
CA GLY A 93 -19.23 -8.49 -8.63
C GLY A 93 -17.82 -9.05 -8.84
N GLY A 94 -17.22 -9.64 -7.80
CA GLY A 94 -15.94 -10.35 -7.89
C GLY A 94 -14.76 -9.69 -7.16
N LYS A 95 -14.96 -8.57 -6.48
CA LYS A 95 -13.89 -7.92 -5.70
C LYS A 95 -13.59 -8.67 -4.41
N THR A 96 -12.31 -8.73 -4.07
CA THR A 96 -11.81 -9.40 -2.86
C THR A 96 -10.98 -8.43 -2.05
N VAL A 97 -10.56 -8.86 -0.86
CA VAL A 97 -9.54 -8.17 -0.07
C VAL A 97 -8.28 -9.04 0.04
N MET A 98 -7.15 -8.39 0.28
CA MET A 98 -5.85 -9.05 0.44
C MET A 98 -5.33 -8.77 1.85
N VAL A 99 -5.07 -9.83 2.61
CA VAL A 99 -4.35 -9.69 3.88
C VAL A 99 -2.86 -9.63 3.58
N TYR A 100 -2.31 -8.43 3.74
CA TYR A 100 -0.90 -8.12 3.52
C TYR A 100 -0.53 -6.91 4.36
N GLY A 101 0.35 -7.06 5.34
CA GLY A 101 0.61 -6.05 6.35
C GLY A 101 1.09 -4.71 5.79
N GLN A 102 0.64 -3.62 6.40
CA GLN A 102 1.05 -2.27 6.02
C GLN A 102 2.58 -2.11 6.06
N THR A 103 3.26 -2.72 7.02
CA THR A 103 4.72 -2.72 7.11
C THR A 103 5.34 -3.31 5.85
N GLU A 104 4.78 -4.38 5.32
CA GLU A 104 5.27 -5.05 4.13
C GLU A 104 5.04 -4.20 2.86
N VAL A 105 3.85 -3.59 2.75
CA VAL A 105 3.57 -2.60 1.69
C VAL A 105 4.58 -1.46 1.72
N THR A 106 4.84 -0.92 2.90
CA THR A 106 5.78 0.19 3.08
C THR A 106 7.21 -0.21 2.70
N LYS A 107 7.65 -1.40 3.09
CA LYS A 107 8.96 -1.96 2.68
C LYS A 107 9.07 -2.07 1.17
N ASP A 108 8.04 -2.60 0.51
CA ASP A 108 8.04 -2.79 -0.94
C ASP A 108 8.12 -1.46 -1.69
N LEU A 109 7.37 -0.47 -1.23
CA LEU A 109 7.39 0.88 -1.80
C LEU A 109 8.73 1.60 -1.56
N MET A 110 9.32 1.46 -0.36
CA MET A 110 10.65 1.99 -0.07
C MET A 110 11.72 1.34 -0.95
N ALA A 111 11.65 0.03 -1.13
CA ALA A 111 12.59 -0.71 -1.99
C ALA A 111 12.47 -0.27 -3.45
N ALA A 112 11.26 -0.12 -3.98
CA ALA A 112 11.02 0.36 -5.33
C ALA A 112 11.59 1.77 -5.54
N ARG A 113 11.41 2.67 -4.57
CA ARG A 113 11.93 4.03 -4.62
C ARG A 113 13.46 4.08 -4.53
N ALA A 114 14.06 3.27 -3.67
CA ALA A 114 15.52 3.17 -3.58
C ALA A 114 16.13 2.62 -4.88
N ALA A 115 15.52 1.61 -5.49
CA ALA A 115 15.98 1.03 -6.74
C ALA A 115 15.94 2.01 -7.92
N SER A 116 15.00 2.95 -7.93
CA SER A 116 14.90 3.97 -8.97
C SER A 116 15.86 5.16 -8.76
N GLY A 117 16.47 5.28 -7.59
CA GLY A 117 17.34 6.40 -7.23
C GLY A 117 16.58 7.69 -6.87
N SER A 118 15.27 7.61 -6.66
CA SER A 118 14.44 8.76 -6.29
C SER A 118 14.71 9.25 -4.87
N VAL A 119 14.60 10.55 -4.67
CA VAL A 119 14.99 11.22 -3.42
C VAL A 119 13.87 11.14 -2.38
N SER A 120 14.25 10.72 -1.16
CA SER A 120 13.45 10.88 0.07
C SER A 120 14.35 11.50 1.14
N ILE A 121 13.87 12.53 1.81
CA ILE A 121 14.64 13.32 2.79
C ILE A 121 13.92 13.27 4.13
#